data_4cee14c7bfa433beb0be99fb0f72e877
#
_entry.id   4cee14c7bfa433beb0be99fb0f72e877
#
_cell.length_a   1.000
_cell.length_b   1.000
_cell.length_c   1.000
_cell.angle_alpha   90.00
_cell.angle_beta   90.00
_cell.angle_gamma   90.00
#
_symmetry.space_group_name_H-M   'P 1'
#
loop_
_entity.id
_entity.type
_entity.pdbx_description
1 polymer ?
#
loop_
_entity_poly.entity_id
_entity_poly.type
_entity_poly.pdbx_seq_one_letter_code
_entity_poly.pdbx_strand_id
1 'polypeptide(L)'
;MKMEQNKLLPAEDLIPHRLRMRLIDWVKGPTQNSLQAETTVTEEWPLYNDGEVSSIICIELAAQAISALSTWRRGKGAKPRVGLLVGIKEAEFSRSSVPVGTRLHIEINELSHIGAYAVFEGKVRSNSDSICKVVIQVMEPEETLSNLKNRQGI
;
A
#
# COMPACT_ATOMS: atom_id res chain seq x y z
N MET A 1 25.25 -0.56 5.50
CA MET A 1 24.20 -0.67 4.48
C MET A 1 23.15 -1.73 4.78
N LYS A 2 23.49 -2.86 5.38
CA LYS A 2 22.50 -3.85 5.83
C LYS A 2 21.63 -3.38 7.01
N MET A 3 22.04 -2.36 7.76
CA MET A 3 21.30 -1.84 8.92
C MET A 3 20.12 -0.95 8.55
N GLU A 4 20.12 -0.29 7.39
CA GLU A 4 18.99 0.52 6.94
C GLU A 4 17.80 -0.32 6.43
N GLN A 5 18.07 -1.52 5.91
CA GLN A 5 17.03 -2.39 5.38
C GLN A 5 16.13 -3.02 6.47
N ASN A 6 16.61 -3.05 7.71
CA ASN A 6 15.84 -3.61 8.83
C ASN A 6 15.16 -2.54 9.69
N LYS A 7 15.31 -1.27 9.35
CA LYS A 7 14.69 -0.19 10.08
C LYS A 7 13.19 -0.14 9.78
N LEU A 8 12.40 -0.17 10.84
CA LEU A 8 10.95 0.05 10.75
C LEU A 8 10.67 1.55 10.68
N LEU A 9 9.89 1.94 9.70
CA LEU A 9 9.41 3.32 9.54
C LEU A 9 7.92 3.36 9.88
N PRO A 10 7.48 4.36 10.68
CA PRO A 10 6.05 4.52 10.92
C PRO A 10 5.32 4.79 9.60
N ALA A 11 4.29 4.00 9.31
CA ALA A 11 3.51 4.18 8.09
C ALA A 11 2.82 5.55 8.05
N GLU A 12 2.46 6.07 9.21
CA GLU A 12 1.85 7.41 9.35
C GLU A 12 2.65 8.52 8.66
N ASP A 13 3.98 8.41 8.66
CA ASP A 13 4.85 9.40 8.02
C ASP A 13 4.86 9.30 6.49
N LEU A 14 4.40 8.18 5.94
CA LEU A 14 4.52 7.87 4.51
C LEU A 14 3.19 7.81 3.77
N ILE A 15 2.06 7.75 4.47
CA ILE A 15 0.73 7.68 3.84
C ILE A 15 -0.17 8.80 4.34
N PRO A 16 -1.13 9.27 3.50
CA PRO A 16 -2.07 10.32 3.90
C PRO A 16 -3.19 9.82 4.82
N HIS A 17 -3.43 8.52 4.85
CA HIS A 17 -4.52 7.89 5.60
C HIS A 17 -4.36 8.12 7.11
N ARG A 18 -5.47 8.38 7.79
CA ARG A 18 -5.48 8.69 9.24
C ARG A 18 -6.62 7.97 9.94
N LEU A 19 -6.47 7.77 11.25
CA LEU A 19 -7.44 7.13 12.13
C LEU A 19 -7.83 5.73 11.61
N ARG A 20 -9.13 5.46 11.46
CA ARG A 20 -9.65 4.18 10.99
C ARG A 20 -9.26 3.84 9.55
N MET A 21 -8.89 4.83 8.76
CA MET A 21 -8.48 4.63 7.37
C MET A 21 -7.00 4.28 7.23
N ARG A 22 -6.20 4.48 8.26
CA ARG A 22 -4.81 4.02 8.27
C ARG A 22 -4.78 2.57 8.72
N LEU A 23 -4.47 1.67 7.81
CA LEU A 23 -4.46 0.22 8.07
C LEU A 23 -3.07 -0.33 8.31
N ILE A 24 -2.04 0.15 7.60
CA ILE A 24 -0.67 -0.31 7.83
C ILE A 24 -0.03 0.46 8.98
N ASP A 25 0.74 -0.23 9.81
CA ASP A 25 1.40 0.36 10.98
C ASP A 25 2.87 0.69 10.71
N TRP A 26 3.58 -0.22 10.07
CA TRP A 26 5.02 -0.14 9.86
C TRP A 26 5.40 -0.47 8.43
N VAL A 27 6.42 0.24 7.94
CA VAL A 27 7.04 0.02 6.64
C VAL A 27 8.47 -0.45 6.85
N LYS A 28 8.89 -1.41 6.04
CA LYS A 28 10.20 -2.06 6.15
C LYS A 28 10.82 -2.27 4.77
N GLY A 29 12.13 -2.06 4.70
CA GLY A 29 12.94 -2.43 3.55
C GLY A 29 12.53 -1.80 2.21
N PRO A 30 12.18 -0.49 2.15
CA PRO A 30 11.85 0.10 0.86
C PRO A 30 13.05 0.09 -0.08
N THR A 31 12.78 -0.26 -1.33
CA THR A 31 13.73 -0.14 -2.43
C THR A 31 13.11 0.74 -3.52
N GLN A 32 13.77 0.90 -4.66
CA GLN A 32 13.18 1.66 -5.77
C GLN A 32 11.91 1.03 -6.32
N ASN A 33 11.76 -0.29 -6.19
CA ASN A 33 10.68 -1.04 -6.84
C ASN A 33 9.80 -1.83 -5.87
N SER A 34 10.12 -1.86 -4.57
CA SER A 34 9.44 -2.72 -3.62
C SER A 34 9.42 -2.13 -2.22
N LEU A 35 8.48 -2.62 -1.43
CA LEU A 35 8.33 -2.24 -0.03
C LEU A 35 7.57 -3.34 0.71
N GLN A 36 7.92 -3.53 1.97
CA GLN A 36 7.18 -4.39 2.89
C GLN A 36 6.49 -3.56 3.95
N ALA A 37 5.33 -4.00 4.40
CA ALA A 37 4.58 -3.38 5.47
C ALA A 37 4.07 -4.43 6.44
N GLU A 38 3.80 -4.00 7.66
CA GLU A 38 3.26 -4.86 8.72
C GLU A 38 2.09 -4.17 9.41
N THR A 39 1.13 -4.97 9.82
CA THR A 39 -0.03 -4.51 10.58
C THR A 39 -0.67 -5.66 11.34
N THR A 40 -1.58 -5.32 12.25
CA THR A 40 -2.42 -6.29 12.96
C THR A 40 -3.87 -5.94 12.72
N VAL A 41 -4.68 -6.93 12.36
CA VAL A 41 -6.12 -6.75 12.12
C VAL A 41 -6.82 -6.34 13.41
N THR A 42 -7.60 -5.26 13.37
CA THR A 42 -8.36 -4.77 14.52
C THR A 42 -9.85 -4.69 14.22
N GLU A 43 -10.66 -4.65 15.28
CA GLU A 43 -12.12 -4.47 15.18
C GLU A 43 -12.53 -3.09 14.65
N GLU A 44 -11.62 -2.14 14.62
CA GLU A 44 -11.87 -0.79 14.11
C GLU A 44 -11.72 -0.67 12.59
N TRP A 45 -11.22 -1.72 11.94
CA TRP A 45 -11.03 -1.69 10.50
C TRP A 45 -12.35 -1.67 9.73
N PRO A 46 -12.37 -1.05 8.55
CA PRO A 46 -13.47 -1.23 7.62
C PRO A 46 -13.71 -2.71 7.34
N LEU A 47 -14.95 -3.07 7.01
CA LEU A 47 -15.35 -4.43 6.70
C LEU A 47 -15.26 -5.43 7.86
N TYR A 48 -15.12 -4.90 9.08
CA TYR A 48 -15.21 -5.72 10.29
C TYR A 48 -16.64 -6.22 10.48
N ASN A 49 -16.77 -7.51 10.79
CA ASN A 49 -18.03 -8.13 11.15
C ASN A 49 -17.76 -9.38 12.01
N ASP A 50 -18.33 -9.40 13.18
CA ASP A 50 -18.34 -10.57 14.08
C ASP A 50 -16.96 -11.23 14.28
N GLY A 51 -15.98 -10.42 14.68
CA GLY A 51 -14.63 -10.91 15.02
C GLY A 51 -13.68 -11.07 13.85
N GLU A 52 -14.11 -10.77 12.64
CA GLU A 52 -13.33 -10.94 11.43
C GLU A 52 -13.44 -9.72 10.50
N VAL A 53 -12.47 -9.56 9.65
CA VAL A 53 -12.46 -8.54 8.58
C VAL A 53 -12.44 -9.25 7.24
N SER A 54 -13.27 -8.80 6.30
CA SER A 54 -13.27 -9.36 4.94
C SER A 54 -11.89 -9.27 4.29
N SER A 55 -11.47 -10.34 3.61
CA SER A 55 -10.19 -10.39 2.92
C SER A 55 -10.06 -9.39 1.78
N ILE A 56 -11.14 -8.80 1.31
CA ILE A 56 -11.12 -7.70 0.32
C ILE A 56 -10.30 -6.52 0.85
N ILE A 57 -10.19 -6.34 2.17
CA ILE A 57 -9.35 -5.31 2.78
C ILE A 57 -7.88 -5.38 2.33
N CYS A 58 -7.43 -6.55 1.88
CA CYS A 58 -6.06 -6.74 1.40
C CYS A 58 -5.74 -5.86 0.18
N ILE A 59 -6.74 -5.52 -0.62
CA ILE A 59 -6.57 -4.59 -1.75
C ILE A 59 -6.17 -3.21 -1.23
N GLU A 60 -6.86 -2.75 -0.18
CA GLU A 60 -6.54 -1.47 0.46
C GLU A 60 -5.16 -1.51 1.15
N LEU A 61 -4.80 -2.62 1.78
CA LEU A 61 -3.47 -2.79 2.38
C LEU A 61 -2.37 -2.63 1.33
N ALA A 62 -2.53 -3.27 0.18
CA ALA A 62 -1.59 -3.15 -0.92
C ALA A 62 -1.53 -1.71 -1.46
N ALA A 63 -2.69 -1.07 -1.62
CA ALA A 63 -2.76 0.32 -2.08
C ALA A 63 -2.06 1.29 -1.11
N GLN A 64 -2.21 1.10 0.20
CA GLN A 64 -1.53 1.91 1.20
C GLN A 64 -0.01 1.68 1.18
N ALA A 65 0.44 0.44 1.01
CA ALA A 65 1.85 0.14 0.87
C ALA A 65 2.46 0.80 -0.38
N ILE A 66 1.73 0.84 -1.48
CA ILE A 66 2.13 1.54 -2.71
C ILE A 66 2.24 3.05 -2.46
N SER A 67 1.27 3.62 -1.75
CA SER A 67 1.30 5.03 -1.35
C SER A 67 2.56 5.35 -0.52
N ALA A 68 2.92 4.48 0.41
CA ALA A 68 4.13 4.63 1.21
C ALA A 68 5.40 4.60 0.35
N LEU A 69 5.47 3.69 -0.63
CA LEU A 69 6.60 3.61 -1.54
C LEU A 69 6.70 4.88 -2.40
N SER A 70 5.61 5.39 -2.89
CA SER A 70 5.57 6.64 -3.66
C SER A 70 6.15 7.82 -2.85
N THR A 71 5.75 7.95 -1.59
CA THR A 71 6.29 9.00 -0.71
C THR A 71 7.78 8.81 -0.45
N TRP A 72 8.20 7.59 -0.14
CA TRP A 72 9.61 7.29 0.12
C TRP A 72 10.49 7.59 -1.11
N ARG A 73 10.02 7.27 -2.31
CA ARG A 73 10.75 7.55 -3.57
C ARG A 73 10.99 9.04 -3.82
N ARG A 74 10.07 9.89 -3.37
CA ARG A 74 10.20 11.35 -3.54
C ARG A 74 11.23 11.96 -2.60
N GLY A 75 11.75 11.16 -1.66
CA GLY A 75 12.85 11.55 -0.82
C GLY A 75 12.45 12.07 0.55
N LYS A 76 13.48 12.35 1.36
CA LYS A 76 13.34 12.79 2.74
C LYS A 76 12.57 14.12 2.80
N GLY A 77 11.60 14.19 3.69
CA GLY A 77 10.75 15.37 3.85
C GLY A 77 9.58 15.46 2.88
N ALA A 78 9.44 14.49 1.95
CA ALA A 78 8.28 14.45 1.08
C ALA A 78 7.00 14.22 1.88
N LYS A 79 5.94 14.93 1.50
CA LYS A 79 4.63 14.78 2.11
C LYS A 79 3.84 13.66 1.42
N PRO A 80 3.11 12.85 2.19
CA PRO A 80 2.22 11.86 1.61
C PRO A 80 1.19 12.49 0.65
N ARG A 81 0.91 11.78 -0.44
CA ARG A 81 -0.04 12.20 -1.47
C ARG A 81 -1.08 11.13 -1.69
N VAL A 82 -2.27 11.55 -2.09
CA VAL A 82 -3.33 10.62 -2.48
C VAL A 82 -3.04 10.09 -3.88
N GLY A 83 -2.87 8.78 -4.00
CA GLY A 83 -2.85 8.08 -5.26
C GLY A 83 -4.23 7.53 -5.61
N LEU A 84 -4.47 7.23 -6.87
CA LEU A 84 -5.72 6.66 -7.34
C LEU A 84 -5.53 5.21 -7.75
N LEU A 85 -6.35 4.33 -7.18
CA LEU A 85 -6.51 2.97 -7.69
C LEU A 85 -7.42 3.03 -8.91
N VAL A 86 -6.86 2.75 -10.09
CA VAL A 86 -7.63 2.86 -11.35
C VAL A 86 -8.06 1.52 -11.93
N GLY A 87 -7.50 0.42 -11.45
CA GLY A 87 -7.91 -0.90 -11.90
C GLY A 87 -7.32 -2.02 -11.06
N ILE A 88 -8.04 -3.13 -11.04
CA ILE A 88 -7.59 -4.39 -10.46
C ILE A 88 -7.51 -5.38 -11.62
N LYS A 89 -6.30 -5.80 -11.95
CA LYS A 89 -6.08 -6.75 -13.05
C LYS A 89 -6.27 -8.20 -12.61
N GLU A 90 -5.94 -8.48 -11.35
CA GLU A 90 -6.02 -9.82 -10.78
C GLU A 90 -6.19 -9.70 -9.27
N ALA A 91 -7.04 -10.54 -8.70
CA ALA A 91 -7.17 -10.68 -7.26
C ALA A 91 -7.50 -12.14 -6.92
N GLU A 92 -6.63 -12.73 -6.11
CA GLU A 92 -6.80 -14.11 -5.62
C GLU A 92 -6.81 -14.10 -4.10
N PHE A 93 -7.81 -14.72 -3.50
CA PHE A 93 -7.97 -14.83 -2.06
C PHE A 93 -8.00 -16.29 -1.63
N SER A 94 -7.19 -16.67 -0.66
CA SER A 94 -7.19 -18.02 -0.11
C SER A 94 -8.28 -18.25 0.94
N ARG A 95 -8.86 -17.15 1.46
CA ARG A 95 -9.94 -17.17 2.44
C ARG A 95 -10.80 -15.92 2.31
N SER A 96 -12.02 -15.97 2.81
CA SER A 96 -12.99 -14.87 2.69
C SER A 96 -12.83 -13.79 3.76
N SER A 97 -12.21 -14.13 4.88
CA SER A 97 -12.04 -13.22 6.03
C SER A 97 -10.80 -13.56 6.84
N VAL A 98 -10.38 -12.59 7.65
CA VAL A 98 -9.20 -12.68 8.52
C VAL A 98 -9.62 -12.33 9.95
N PRO A 99 -9.32 -13.18 10.95
CA PRO A 99 -9.66 -12.88 12.34
C PRO A 99 -8.95 -11.64 12.87
N VAL A 100 -9.63 -10.90 13.75
CA VAL A 100 -9.02 -9.84 14.55
C VAL A 100 -7.86 -10.41 15.36
N GLY A 101 -6.76 -9.67 15.46
CA GLY A 101 -5.53 -10.09 16.13
C GLY A 101 -4.53 -10.76 15.21
N THR A 102 -4.89 -11.07 13.96
CA THR A 102 -3.97 -11.64 12.99
C THR A 102 -2.93 -10.60 12.58
N ARG A 103 -1.66 -10.98 12.67
CA ARG A 103 -0.56 -10.17 12.16
C ARG A 103 -0.38 -10.41 10.67
N LEU A 104 -0.37 -9.34 9.89
CA LEU A 104 -0.26 -9.39 8.44
C LEU A 104 1.05 -8.79 7.95
N HIS A 105 1.64 -9.43 6.97
CA HIS A 105 2.78 -8.94 6.21
C HIS A 105 2.34 -8.65 4.78
N ILE A 106 2.62 -7.43 4.35
CA ILE A 106 2.30 -6.96 3.01
C ILE A 106 3.62 -6.75 2.25
N GLU A 107 3.68 -7.25 1.04
CA GLU A 107 4.80 -7.02 0.13
C GLU A 107 4.26 -6.51 -1.20
N ILE A 108 4.79 -5.38 -1.66
CA ILE A 108 4.44 -4.84 -2.98
C ILE A 108 5.68 -4.73 -3.85
N ASN A 109 5.50 -5.03 -5.15
CA ASN A 109 6.53 -4.93 -6.17
C ASN A 109 5.98 -4.24 -7.41
N GLU A 110 6.70 -3.24 -7.91
CA GLU A 110 6.34 -2.60 -9.16
C GLU A 110 6.68 -3.51 -10.35
N LEU A 111 5.69 -3.80 -11.17
CA LEU A 111 5.84 -4.62 -12.37
C LEU A 111 6.11 -3.77 -13.61
N SER A 112 5.50 -2.59 -13.69
CA SER A 112 5.69 -1.67 -14.81
C SER A 112 5.31 -0.25 -14.42
N HIS A 113 5.88 0.71 -15.13
CA HIS A 113 5.61 2.14 -14.91
C HIS A 113 5.65 2.85 -16.26
N ILE A 114 4.56 3.51 -16.64
CA ILE A 114 4.45 4.28 -17.88
C ILE A 114 3.75 5.61 -17.58
N GLY A 115 4.51 6.71 -17.65
CA GLY A 115 3.98 8.04 -17.33
C GLY A 115 3.51 8.13 -15.88
N ALA A 116 2.24 8.54 -15.69
CA ALA A 116 1.62 8.61 -14.37
C ALA A 116 1.07 7.28 -13.87
N TYR A 117 1.08 6.23 -14.70
CA TYR A 117 0.50 4.92 -14.39
C TYR A 117 1.56 3.92 -13.99
N ALA A 118 1.24 3.11 -13.00
CA ALA A 118 2.09 2.00 -12.57
C ALA A 118 1.24 0.77 -12.27
N VAL A 119 1.83 -0.40 -12.46
CA VAL A 119 1.22 -1.69 -12.11
C VAL A 119 2.06 -2.32 -11.03
N PHE A 120 1.41 -2.74 -9.96
CA PHE A 120 2.03 -3.37 -8.81
C PHE A 120 1.44 -4.75 -8.54
N GLU A 121 2.29 -5.67 -8.13
CA GLU A 121 1.86 -6.90 -7.50
C GLU A 121 1.90 -6.70 -5.98
N GLY A 122 0.84 -7.09 -5.29
CA GLY A 122 0.77 -7.09 -3.84
C GLY A 122 0.49 -8.49 -3.33
N LYS A 123 1.19 -8.88 -2.27
CA LYS A 123 0.98 -10.14 -1.55
C LYS A 123 0.76 -9.85 -0.09
N VAL A 124 -0.28 -10.42 0.48
CA VAL A 124 -0.59 -10.34 1.91
C VAL A 124 -0.56 -11.75 2.48
N ARG A 125 0.20 -11.92 3.56
CA ARG A 125 0.34 -13.21 4.24
C ARG A 125 0.22 -13.05 5.75
N SER A 126 -0.18 -14.12 6.40
CA SER A 126 -0.15 -14.30 7.84
C SER A 126 0.85 -15.41 8.14
N ASN A 127 1.98 -15.11 8.81
CA ASN A 127 3.09 -16.05 8.96
C ASN A 127 3.55 -16.60 7.60
N SER A 128 3.39 -17.91 7.37
CA SER A 128 3.71 -18.56 6.10
C SER A 128 2.50 -18.72 5.17
N ASP A 129 1.28 -18.35 5.63
CA ASP A 129 0.05 -18.55 4.88
C ASP A 129 -0.23 -17.34 3.98
N SER A 130 -0.33 -17.57 2.67
CA SER A 130 -0.78 -16.56 1.74
C SER A 130 -2.28 -16.33 1.92
N ILE A 131 -2.68 -15.08 2.11
CA ILE A 131 -4.09 -14.68 2.21
C ILE A 131 -4.58 -14.12 0.90
N CYS A 132 -3.77 -13.30 0.25
CA CYS A 132 -4.17 -12.59 -0.95
C CYS A 132 -2.98 -12.31 -1.85
N LYS A 133 -3.23 -12.38 -3.16
CA LYS A 133 -2.35 -11.87 -4.19
C LYS A 133 -3.17 -10.98 -5.12
N VAL A 134 -2.71 -9.75 -5.33
CA VAL A 134 -3.38 -8.80 -6.20
C VAL A 134 -2.40 -8.20 -7.19
N VAL A 135 -2.91 -7.89 -8.37
CA VAL A 135 -2.21 -7.05 -9.36
C VAL A 135 -3.09 -5.84 -9.61
N ILE A 136 -2.60 -4.67 -9.25
CA ILE A 136 -3.37 -3.44 -9.29
C ILE A 136 -2.68 -2.36 -10.11
N GLN A 137 -3.48 -1.52 -10.72
CA GLN A 137 -3.03 -0.37 -11.49
C GLN A 137 -3.35 0.91 -10.72
N VAL A 138 -2.34 1.74 -10.55
CA VAL A 138 -2.46 3.02 -9.84
C VAL A 138 -2.03 4.17 -10.74
N MET A 139 -2.52 5.36 -10.39
CA MET A 139 -2.13 6.61 -11.03
C MET A 139 -1.72 7.62 -9.96
N GLU A 140 -0.65 8.36 -10.21
CA GLU A 140 -0.23 9.47 -9.37
C GLU A 140 -0.81 10.78 -9.94
N PRO A 141 -1.87 11.36 -9.32
CA PRO A 141 -2.59 12.49 -9.91
C PRO A 141 -1.77 13.77 -10.02
N GLU A 142 -0.74 13.93 -9.19
CA GLU A 142 0.04 15.18 -9.16
C GLU A 142 0.92 15.39 -10.38
N GLU A 143 1.46 14.34 -10.99
CA GLU A 143 2.15 14.48 -12.27
C GLU A 143 1.18 14.99 -13.34
N THR A 144 -0.06 14.49 -13.29
CA THR A 144 -1.11 14.95 -14.20
C THR A 144 -1.47 16.41 -13.95
N LEU A 145 -1.59 16.82 -12.67
CA LEU A 145 -1.91 18.20 -12.30
C LEU A 145 -0.76 19.16 -12.59
N SER A 146 0.50 18.78 -12.36
CA SER A 146 1.64 19.61 -12.70
C SER A 146 1.81 19.73 -14.22
N ASN A 147 1.55 18.67 -14.98
CA ASN A 147 1.54 18.70 -16.44
C ASN A 147 0.42 19.58 -17.00
N LEU A 148 -0.75 19.57 -16.36
CA LEU A 148 -1.85 20.47 -16.72
C LEU A 148 -1.52 21.93 -16.38
N LYS A 149 -0.90 22.17 -15.22
CA LYS A 149 -0.45 23.52 -14.85
C LYS A 149 0.64 24.03 -15.80
N ASN A 150 1.54 23.17 -16.23
CA ASN A 150 2.59 23.53 -17.20
C ASN A 150 2.02 23.80 -18.59
N ARG A 151 0.91 23.15 -18.96
CA ARG A 151 0.20 23.42 -20.22
C ARG A 151 -0.66 24.67 -20.16
N GLN A 152 -1.10 25.06 -18.97
CA GLN A 152 -1.82 26.32 -18.72
C GLN A 152 -0.92 27.42 -18.23
N GLY A 153 0.32 27.15 -17.94
CA GLY A 153 1.33 28.04 -17.39
C GLY A 153 1.91 29.00 -18.41
N ILE A 154 1.10 29.54 -18.89
CA ILE A 154 1.18 30.75 -19.64
C ILE A 154 1.25 31.89 -18.61
#